data_014aa1fb3132dccfaf6dc024a47fd2ce
#
_entry.id   014aa1fb3132dccfaf6dc024a47fd2ce
#
_cell.length_a   1.000
_cell.length_b   1.000
_cell.length_c   1.000
_cell.angle_alpha   90.00
_cell.angle_beta   90.00
_cell.angle_gamma   90.00
#
_symmetry.space_group_name_H-M   'P 1'
#
loop_
_entity.id
_entity.type
_entity.pdbx_description
1 polymer ?
#
loop_
_entity_poly.entity_id
_entity_poly.type
_entity_poly.pdbx_seq_one_letter_code
_entity_poly.pdbx_strand_id
1 'polypeptide(L)'
;MNLNLTDPRLLALAAAVIVVVAVAAWLYVRKRRSTTAGLRQKFGPEYDRAVLTHGSKAEAKLADREKRIETLNLRDLDSMEHERYSKQWQAVQSRFVDSPKGAVAEADDLVSSVMKVRGYPVSDFDQRAADISVDHPRVVENYRSAHEIALRVGKDAASTEDLRSAMIHYRSLFEELVQVPTAVDKKEVA
;
A
#
# COMPACT_ATOMS: atom_id res chain seq x y z
N MET A 1 -60.68 -6.23 -15.63
CA MET A 1 -60.10 -6.37 -14.28
C MET A 1 -59.66 -4.98 -13.83
N ASN A 2 -60.57 -4.23 -13.15
CA ASN A 2 -60.32 -2.85 -12.76
C ASN A 2 -59.46 -2.88 -11.49
N LEU A 3 -58.19 -2.59 -11.64
CA LEU A 3 -57.30 -2.36 -10.49
C LEU A 3 -57.74 -1.06 -9.80
N ASN A 4 -58.51 -1.20 -8.71
CA ASN A 4 -58.83 -0.05 -7.83
C ASN A 4 -57.56 0.39 -7.10
N LEU A 5 -56.88 1.40 -7.66
CA LEU A 5 -55.65 2.02 -7.10
C LEU A 5 -55.86 2.64 -5.70
N THR A 6 -57.10 2.72 -5.24
CA THR A 6 -57.48 3.22 -3.92
C THR A 6 -57.79 2.10 -2.90
N ASP A 7 -57.50 0.85 -3.22
CA ASP A 7 -57.65 -0.25 -2.26
C ASP A 7 -56.63 -0.09 -1.12
N PRO A 8 -57.05 0.06 0.15
CA PRO A 8 -56.14 0.29 1.28
C PRO A 8 -55.11 -0.84 1.46
N ARG A 9 -55.42 -2.05 0.98
CA ARG A 9 -54.49 -3.19 0.98
C ARG A 9 -53.35 -2.99 -0.03
N LEU A 10 -53.66 -2.50 -1.23
CA LEU A 10 -52.66 -2.20 -2.25
C LEU A 10 -51.78 -1.03 -1.83
N LEU A 11 -52.35 -0.01 -1.21
CA LEU A 11 -51.58 1.12 -0.65
C LEU A 11 -50.66 0.68 0.49
N ALA A 12 -51.14 -0.20 1.38
CA ALA A 12 -50.33 -0.75 2.45
C ALA A 12 -49.14 -1.62 1.93
N LEU A 13 -49.40 -2.44 0.89
CA LEU A 13 -48.34 -3.22 0.24
C LEU A 13 -47.31 -2.32 -0.46
N ALA A 14 -47.76 -1.31 -1.17
CA ALA A 14 -46.88 -0.35 -1.82
C ALA A 14 -46.00 0.40 -0.78
N ALA A 15 -46.59 0.86 0.31
CA ALA A 15 -45.85 1.49 1.42
C ALA A 15 -44.82 0.52 2.03
N ALA A 16 -45.18 -0.74 2.27
CA ALA A 16 -44.28 -1.75 2.79
C ALA A 16 -43.08 -1.99 1.85
N VAL A 17 -43.30 -2.08 0.53
CA VAL A 17 -42.25 -2.23 -0.48
C VAL A 17 -41.30 -1.01 -0.46
N ILE A 18 -41.85 0.20 -0.40
CA ILE A 18 -41.04 1.43 -0.34
C ILE A 18 -40.16 1.43 0.91
N VAL A 19 -40.71 1.02 2.06
CA VAL A 19 -39.93 0.95 3.33
C VAL A 19 -38.80 -0.07 3.20
N VAL A 20 -39.08 -1.25 2.65
CA VAL A 20 -38.04 -2.31 2.43
C VAL A 20 -36.94 -1.81 1.50
N VAL A 21 -37.30 -1.17 0.39
CA VAL A 21 -36.31 -0.59 -0.54
C VAL A 21 -35.50 0.52 0.13
N ALA A 22 -36.14 1.40 0.89
CA ALA A 22 -35.45 2.46 1.62
C ALA A 22 -34.47 1.90 2.66
N VAL A 23 -34.88 0.90 3.43
CA VAL A 23 -34.00 0.21 4.40
C VAL A 23 -32.84 -0.50 3.69
N ALA A 24 -33.10 -1.22 2.61
CA ALA A 24 -32.06 -1.87 1.82
C ALA A 24 -31.06 -0.85 1.25
N ALA A 25 -31.54 0.24 0.69
CA ALA A 25 -30.70 1.32 0.17
C ALA A 25 -29.87 1.97 1.31
N TRP A 26 -30.47 2.23 2.47
CA TRP A 26 -29.77 2.76 3.63
C TRP A 26 -28.68 1.82 4.15
N LEU A 27 -28.96 0.53 4.27
CA LEU A 27 -27.98 -0.49 4.67
C LEU A 27 -26.84 -0.59 3.64
N TYR A 28 -27.15 -0.53 2.35
CA TYR A 28 -26.16 -0.54 1.28
C TYR A 28 -25.22 0.68 1.35
N VAL A 29 -25.79 1.88 1.50
CA VAL A 29 -25.00 3.11 1.63
C VAL A 29 -24.16 3.10 2.90
N ARG A 30 -24.71 2.64 4.02
CA ARG A 30 -23.99 2.52 5.29
C ARG A 30 -22.80 1.56 5.17
N LYS A 31 -23.02 0.37 4.59
CA LYS A 31 -21.96 -0.61 4.34
C LYS A 31 -20.86 -0.03 3.45
N ARG A 32 -21.25 0.62 2.37
CA ARG A 32 -20.29 1.24 1.43
C ARG A 32 -19.44 2.32 2.13
N ARG A 33 -20.07 3.20 2.91
CA ARG A 33 -19.35 4.24 3.68
C ARG A 33 -18.36 3.65 4.69
N SER A 34 -18.74 2.57 5.37
CA SER A 34 -17.85 1.88 6.30
C SER A 34 -16.64 1.27 5.59
N THR A 35 -16.83 0.64 4.42
CA THR A 35 -15.75 0.07 3.61
C THR A 35 -14.79 1.17 3.11
N THR A 36 -15.32 2.26 2.55
CA THR A 36 -14.53 3.41 2.10
C THR A 36 -13.70 4.00 3.24
N ALA A 37 -14.30 4.21 4.41
CA ALA A 37 -13.60 4.75 5.58
C ALA A 37 -12.47 3.82 6.05
N GLY A 38 -12.73 2.50 6.09
CA GLY A 38 -11.73 1.49 6.45
C GLY A 38 -10.54 1.49 5.48
N LEU A 39 -10.81 1.47 4.16
CA LEU A 39 -9.76 1.53 3.15
C LEU A 39 -8.96 2.84 3.23
N ARG A 40 -9.63 3.98 3.41
CA ARG A 40 -8.94 5.27 3.55
C ARG A 40 -8.06 5.32 4.80
N GLN A 41 -8.51 4.75 5.91
CA GLN A 41 -7.72 4.66 7.13
C GLN A 41 -6.51 3.75 6.96
N LYS A 42 -6.68 2.58 6.34
CA LYS A 42 -5.62 1.60 6.14
C LYS A 42 -4.57 2.10 5.15
N PHE A 43 -4.99 2.57 3.99
CA PHE A 43 -4.09 2.95 2.89
C PHE A 43 -3.61 4.41 2.96
N GLY A 44 -4.23 5.27 3.77
CA GLY A 44 -3.83 6.67 3.90
C GLY A 44 -3.67 7.39 2.56
N PRO A 45 -2.51 8.02 2.27
CA PRO A 45 -2.27 8.73 1.01
C PRO A 45 -2.38 7.85 -0.24
N GLU A 46 -2.09 6.56 -0.12
CA GLU A 46 -2.20 5.61 -1.22
C GLU A 46 -3.65 5.42 -1.69
N TYR A 47 -4.63 5.57 -0.80
CA TYR A 47 -6.04 5.57 -1.18
C TYR A 47 -6.36 6.70 -2.17
N ASP A 48 -5.92 7.93 -1.87
CA ASP A 48 -6.18 9.08 -2.74
C ASP A 48 -5.45 8.92 -4.09
N ARG A 49 -4.23 8.38 -4.08
CA ARG A 49 -3.51 8.01 -5.31
C ARG A 49 -4.26 6.97 -6.13
N ALA A 50 -4.78 5.92 -5.50
CA ALA A 50 -5.57 4.89 -6.19
C ALA A 50 -6.84 5.49 -6.81
N VAL A 51 -7.50 6.43 -6.14
CA VAL A 51 -8.67 7.15 -6.67
C VAL A 51 -8.30 7.98 -7.89
N LEU A 52 -7.18 8.70 -7.87
CA LEU A 52 -6.69 9.48 -9.01
C LEU A 52 -6.36 8.59 -10.22
N THR A 53 -5.78 7.41 -9.98
CA THR A 53 -5.32 6.51 -11.05
C THR A 53 -6.45 5.63 -11.61
N HIS A 54 -7.35 5.16 -10.76
CA HIS A 54 -8.34 4.14 -11.11
C HIS A 54 -9.80 4.61 -11.02
N GLY A 55 -10.05 5.83 -10.54
CA GLY A 55 -11.39 6.41 -10.40
C GLY A 55 -12.33 5.51 -9.57
N SER A 56 -13.50 5.19 -10.11
CA SER A 56 -14.51 4.37 -9.44
C SER A 56 -14.08 2.91 -9.15
N LYS A 57 -12.98 2.43 -9.77
CA LYS A 57 -12.43 1.08 -9.55
C LYS A 57 -11.36 1.05 -8.45
N ALA A 58 -11.01 2.19 -7.85
CA ALA A 58 -9.94 2.29 -6.85
C ALA A 58 -10.13 1.33 -5.68
N GLU A 59 -11.31 1.33 -5.06
CA GLU A 59 -11.61 0.48 -3.90
C GLU A 59 -11.52 -1.02 -4.23
N ALA A 60 -12.00 -1.42 -5.41
CA ALA A 60 -11.86 -2.81 -5.86
C ALA A 60 -10.39 -3.18 -6.05
N LYS A 61 -9.58 -2.28 -6.63
CA LYS A 61 -8.14 -2.50 -6.80
C LYS A 61 -7.39 -2.60 -5.48
N LEU A 62 -7.74 -1.77 -4.50
CA LEU A 62 -7.15 -1.85 -3.15
C LEU A 62 -7.55 -3.15 -2.45
N ALA A 63 -8.80 -3.58 -2.55
CA ALA A 63 -9.25 -4.87 -2.02
C ALA A 63 -8.56 -6.07 -2.70
N ASP A 64 -8.31 -6.00 -4.01
CA ASP A 64 -7.55 -7.02 -4.74
C ASP A 64 -6.09 -7.10 -4.25
N ARG A 65 -5.47 -5.95 -3.93
CA ARG A 65 -4.11 -5.92 -3.32
C ARG A 65 -4.11 -6.61 -1.95
N GLU A 66 -5.09 -6.30 -1.08
CA GLU A 66 -5.21 -6.96 0.23
C GLU A 66 -5.29 -8.48 0.08
N LYS A 67 -6.23 -8.96 -0.74
CA LYS A 67 -6.37 -10.41 -0.98
C LYS A 67 -5.09 -11.05 -1.50
N ARG A 68 -4.37 -10.36 -2.37
CA ARG A 68 -3.10 -10.84 -2.90
C ARG A 68 -2.07 -11.01 -1.78
N ILE A 69 -1.91 -10.00 -0.92
CA ILE A 69 -0.96 -10.04 0.20
C ILE A 69 -1.35 -11.14 1.22
N GLU A 70 -2.64 -11.33 1.51
CA GLU A 70 -3.13 -12.42 2.37
C GLU A 70 -2.73 -13.82 1.88
N THR A 71 -2.51 -13.99 0.57
CA THR A 71 -2.05 -15.27 -0.01
C THR A 71 -0.54 -15.47 0.06
N LEU A 72 0.22 -14.45 0.42
CA LEU A 72 1.68 -14.52 0.54
C LEU A 72 2.08 -15.00 1.94
N ASN A 73 3.15 -15.78 1.99
CA ASN A 73 3.76 -16.20 3.26
C ASN A 73 4.77 -15.13 3.70
N LEU A 74 4.28 -13.94 4.04
CA LEU A 74 5.14 -12.87 4.53
C LEU A 74 5.67 -13.21 5.93
N ARG A 75 6.93 -12.87 6.17
CA ARG A 75 7.59 -13.07 7.46
C ARG A 75 8.45 -11.89 7.85
N ASP A 76 8.68 -11.74 9.11
CA ASP A 76 9.64 -10.79 9.64
C ASP A 76 11.07 -11.33 9.49
N LEU A 77 12.05 -10.44 9.49
CA LEU A 77 13.45 -10.79 9.52
C LEU A 77 13.80 -11.31 10.91
N ASP A 78 14.65 -12.34 10.96
CA ASP A 78 15.28 -12.73 12.22
C ASP A 78 16.40 -11.76 12.62
N SER A 79 16.92 -11.89 13.85
CA SER A 79 17.94 -10.99 14.38
C SER A 79 19.24 -11.02 13.57
N MET A 80 19.62 -12.17 13.02
CA MET A 80 20.83 -12.30 12.20
C MET A 80 20.64 -11.63 10.82
N GLU A 81 19.48 -11.81 10.22
CA GLU A 81 19.10 -11.15 8.96
C GLU A 81 19.04 -9.63 9.15
N HIS A 82 18.41 -9.16 10.23
CA HIS A 82 18.38 -7.75 10.60
C HIS A 82 19.80 -7.16 10.72
N GLU A 83 20.68 -7.79 11.46
CA GLU A 83 22.07 -7.32 11.64
C GLU A 83 22.83 -7.31 10.31
N ARG A 84 22.67 -8.37 9.50
CA ARG A 84 23.29 -8.47 8.18
C ARG A 84 22.83 -7.35 7.25
N TYR A 85 21.54 -7.12 7.13
CA TYR A 85 20.98 -6.07 6.25
C TYR A 85 21.34 -4.68 6.76
N SER A 86 21.35 -4.46 8.07
CA SER A 86 21.79 -3.19 8.67
C SER A 86 23.26 -2.87 8.36
N LYS A 87 24.15 -3.86 8.41
CA LYS A 87 25.56 -3.70 8.00
C LYS A 87 25.70 -3.40 6.50
N GLN A 88 24.91 -4.08 5.67
CA GLN A 88 24.90 -3.82 4.23
C GLN A 88 24.41 -2.40 3.93
N TRP A 89 23.37 -1.94 4.62
CA TRP A 89 22.89 -0.56 4.47
C TRP A 89 23.96 0.46 4.85
N GLN A 90 24.67 0.27 5.96
CA GLN A 90 25.77 1.14 6.34
C GLN A 90 26.89 1.19 5.28
N ALA A 91 27.20 0.05 4.67
CA ALA A 91 28.18 0.00 3.58
C ALA A 91 27.71 0.76 2.33
N VAL A 92 26.42 0.64 1.96
CA VAL A 92 25.83 1.42 0.85
C VAL A 92 25.90 2.93 1.14
N GLN A 93 25.54 3.34 2.37
CA GLN A 93 25.63 4.74 2.77
C GLN A 93 27.08 5.29 2.71
N SER A 94 28.05 4.52 3.15
CA SER A 94 29.47 4.93 3.09
C SER A 94 29.94 5.11 1.64
N ARG A 95 29.53 4.23 0.74
CA ARG A 95 29.87 4.33 -0.69
C ARG A 95 29.25 5.52 -1.40
N PHE A 96 28.19 6.09 -0.85
CA PHE A 96 27.57 7.29 -1.45
C PHE A 96 28.54 8.46 -1.59
N VAL A 97 29.52 8.58 -0.71
CA VAL A 97 30.53 9.65 -0.78
C VAL A 97 31.38 9.56 -2.05
N ASP A 98 31.79 8.35 -2.41
CA ASP A 98 32.70 8.10 -3.54
C ASP A 98 31.95 7.82 -4.85
N SER A 99 30.78 7.19 -4.76
CA SER A 99 30.00 6.77 -5.92
C SER A 99 28.48 6.94 -5.67
N PRO A 100 27.97 8.18 -5.72
CA PRO A 100 26.55 8.44 -5.41
C PRO A 100 25.57 7.67 -6.32
N LYS A 101 25.85 7.61 -7.63
CA LYS A 101 25.01 6.85 -8.58
C LYS A 101 25.00 5.35 -8.28
N GLY A 102 26.17 4.78 -8.00
CA GLY A 102 26.32 3.38 -7.63
C GLY A 102 25.60 3.05 -6.33
N ALA A 103 25.73 3.91 -5.32
CA ALA A 103 25.08 3.73 -4.03
C ALA A 103 23.54 3.74 -4.13
N VAL A 104 22.95 4.59 -4.99
CA VAL A 104 21.49 4.59 -5.23
C VAL A 104 21.04 3.28 -5.87
N ALA A 105 21.77 2.75 -6.85
CA ALA A 105 21.45 1.46 -7.46
C ALA A 105 21.55 0.32 -6.44
N GLU A 106 22.60 0.30 -5.63
CA GLU A 106 22.77 -0.69 -4.56
C GLU A 106 21.69 -0.58 -3.46
N ALA A 107 21.20 0.63 -3.18
CA ALA A 107 20.10 0.82 -2.23
C ALA A 107 18.79 0.19 -2.75
N ASP A 108 18.48 0.35 -4.05
CA ASP A 108 17.31 -0.32 -4.68
C ASP A 108 17.44 -1.84 -4.64
N ASP A 109 18.60 -2.37 -4.99
CA ASP A 109 18.88 -3.80 -4.95
C ASP A 109 18.76 -4.36 -3.52
N LEU A 110 19.26 -3.63 -2.53
CA LEU A 110 19.21 -4.04 -1.13
C LEU A 110 17.76 -4.07 -0.60
N VAL A 111 16.98 -3.04 -0.89
CA VAL A 111 15.54 -3.00 -0.56
C VAL A 111 14.80 -4.17 -1.23
N SER A 112 15.05 -4.41 -2.51
CA SER A 112 14.47 -5.54 -3.25
C SER A 112 14.85 -6.89 -2.64
N SER A 113 16.10 -7.03 -2.16
CA SER A 113 16.58 -8.24 -1.47
C SER A 113 15.86 -8.47 -0.13
N VAL A 114 15.68 -7.41 0.67
CA VAL A 114 14.92 -7.49 1.93
C VAL A 114 13.48 -7.92 1.67
N MET A 115 12.81 -7.29 0.69
CA MET A 115 11.45 -7.66 0.29
C MET A 115 11.34 -9.14 -0.07
N LYS A 116 12.27 -9.65 -0.90
CA LYS A 116 12.31 -11.05 -1.30
C LYS A 116 12.45 -12.00 -0.11
N VAL A 117 13.32 -11.70 0.85
CA VAL A 117 13.52 -12.51 2.05
C VAL A 117 12.29 -12.46 2.96
N ARG A 118 11.58 -11.35 3.01
CA ARG A 118 10.30 -11.23 3.71
C ARG A 118 9.15 -11.97 3.03
N GLY A 119 9.33 -12.48 1.81
CA GLY A 119 8.32 -13.26 1.09
C GLY A 119 7.51 -12.48 0.05
N TYR A 120 7.87 -11.21 -0.21
CA TYR A 120 7.27 -10.49 -1.33
C TYR A 120 7.73 -11.07 -2.68
N PRO A 121 6.83 -11.20 -3.67
CA PRO A 121 7.19 -11.74 -4.97
C PRO A 121 8.22 -10.88 -5.69
N VAL A 122 9.11 -11.52 -6.44
CA VAL A 122 9.97 -10.82 -7.39
C VAL A 122 9.11 -10.43 -8.59
N SER A 123 8.79 -9.17 -8.71
CA SER A 123 7.91 -8.59 -9.72
C SER A 123 8.49 -7.29 -10.27
N ASP A 124 7.83 -6.70 -11.25
CA ASP A 124 8.14 -5.33 -11.67
C ASP A 124 7.92 -4.34 -10.52
N PHE A 125 8.43 -3.12 -10.73
CA PHE A 125 8.36 -2.06 -9.71
C PHE A 125 6.92 -1.72 -9.30
N ASP A 126 6.02 -1.58 -10.27
CA ASP A 126 4.64 -1.16 -9.99
C ASP A 126 3.91 -2.18 -9.11
N GLN A 127 4.12 -3.48 -9.39
CA GLN A 127 3.55 -4.54 -8.57
C GLN A 127 4.19 -4.58 -7.18
N ARG A 128 5.52 -4.42 -7.05
CA ARG A 128 6.18 -4.34 -5.74
C ARG A 128 5.66 -3.17 -4.91
N ALA A 129 5.55 -1.99 -5.51
CA ALA A 129 5.00 -0.81 -4.84
C ALA A 129 3.53 -1.02 -4.43
N ALA A 130 2.73 -1.71 -5.27
CA ALA A 130 1.37 -2.07 -4.94
C ALA A 130 1.29 -3.06 -3.78
N ASP A 131 2.15 -4.08 -3.75
CA ASP A 131 2.19 -5.09 -2.69
C ASP A 131 2.63 -4.46 -1.35
N ILE A 132 3.70 -3.65 -1.35
CA ILE A 132 4.16 -2.92 -0.14
C ILE A 132 3.11 -1.94 0.39
N SER A 133 2.29 -1.35 -0.48
CA SER A 133 1.30 -0.35 -0.07
C SER A 133 0.23 -0.88 0.89
N VAL A 134 0.07 -2.20 1.00
CA VAL A 134 -0.90 -2.85 1.89
C VAL A 134 -0.44 -2.81 3.34
N ASP A 135 0.84 -3.17 3.57
CA ASP A 135 1.40 -3.29 4.92
C ASP A 135 2.15 -2.02 5.34
N HIS A 136 2.73 -1.29 4.37
CA HIS A 136 3.58 -0.12 4.59
C HIS A 136 3.11 1.11 3.79
N PRO A 137 1.85 1.54 3.92
CA PRO A 137 1.28 2.61 3.07
C PRO A 137 1.95 3.98 3.27
N ARG A 138 2.60 4.19 4.43
CA ARG A 138 3.26 5.47 4.75
C ARG A 138 4.57 5.66 3.99
N VAL A 139 5.27 4.57 3.68
CA VAL A 139 6.61 4.62 3.05
C VAL A 139 6.61 4.27 1.58
N VAL A 140 5.51 3.77 1.02
CA VAL A 140 5.43 3.42 -0.41
C VAL A 140 5.62 4.63 -1.32
N GLU A 141 5.24 5.82 -0.89
CA GLU A 141 5.46 7.05 -1.66
C GLU A 141 6.96 7.40 -1.72
N ASN A 142 7.68 7.20 -0.62
CA ASN A 142 9.14 7.31 -0.61
C ASN A 142 9.77 6.33 -1.61
N TYR A 143 9.29 5.09 -1.66
CA TYR A 143 9.78 4.09 -2.61
C TYR A 143 9.59 4.53 -4.07
N ARG A 144 8.42 5.08 -4.40
CA ARG A 144 8.15 5.62 -5.74
C ARG A 144 9.07 6.79 -6.08
N SER A 145 9.21 7.75 -5.15
CA SER A 145 10.07 8.91 -5.34
C SER A 145 11.54 8.50 -5.55
N ALA A 146 12.05 7.55 -4.76
CA ALA A 146 13.39 7.02 -4.93
C ALA A 146 13.58 6.36 -6.30
N HIS A 147 12.62 5.54 -6.73
CA HIS A 147 12.66 4.86 -8.01
C HIS A 147 12.61 5.81 -9.21
N GLU A 148 11.78 6.85 -9.16
CA GLU A 148 11.74 7.89 -10.20
C GLU A 148 13.10 8.58 -10.35
N ILE A 149 13.79 8.85 -9.24
CA ILE A 149 15.14 9.39 -9.27
C ILE A 149 16.11 8.36 -9.87
N ALA A 150 16.03 7.09 -9.45
CA ALA A 150 16.89 6.02 -9.97
C ALA A 150 16.75 5.86 -11.50
N LEU A 151 15.53 5.99 -12.04
CA LEU A 151 15.30 5.99 -13.49
C LEU A 151 15.97 7.18 -14.21
N ARG A 152 16.05 8.34 -13.56
CA ARG A 152 16.78 9.52 -14.10
C ARG A 152 18.28 9.33 -14.04
N VAL A 153 18.79 8.59 -13.05
CA VAL A 153 20.22 8.22 -12.98
C VAL A 153 20.63 7.43 -14.22
N GLY A 154 19.82 6.45 -14.64
CA GLY A 154 20.06 5.66 -15.84
C GLY A 154 20.09 6.47 -17.15
N LYS A 155 19.55 7.70 -17.13
CA LYS A 155 19.53 8.64 -18.26
C LYS A 155 20.52 9.82 -18.09
N ASP A 156 21.42 9.75 -17.11
CA ASP A 156 22.32 10.84 -16.72
C ASP A 156 21.64 12.19 -16.41
N ALA A 157 20.36 12.15 -16.04
CA ALA A 157 19.52 13.33 -15.79
C ALA A 157 19.27 13.62 -14.30
N ALA A 158 19.99 12.97 -13.39
CA ALA A 158 19.87 13.18 -11.95
C ALA A 158 21.03 14.03 -11.42
N SER A 159 20.70 15.07 -10.64
CA SER A 159 21.68 15.85 -9.91
C SER A 159 22.18 15.12 -8.65
N THR A 160 23.28 15.58 -8.05
CA THR A 160 23.77 15.03 -6.76
C THR A 160 22.73 15.18 -5.65
N GLU A 161 21.96 16.26 -5.66
CA GLU A 161 20.86 16.46 -4.69
C GLU A 161 19.69 15.49 -4.90
N ASP A 162 19.38 15.19 -6.16
CA ASP A 162 18.43 14.11 -6.46
C ASP A 162 18.91 12.77 -5.89
N LEU A 163 20.18 12.42 -6.09
CA LEU A 163 20.77 11.18 -5.57
C LEU A 163 20.72 11.13 -4.03
N ARG A 164 21.00 12.27 -3.36
CA ARG A 164 20.87 12.37 -1.91
C ARG A 164 19.42 12.16 -1.46
N SER A 165 18.48 12.76 -2.15
CA SER A 165 17.03 12.57 -1.89
C SER A 165 16.61 11.12 -2.09
N ALA A 166 17.07 10.45 -3.14
CA ALA A 166 16.81 9.03 -3.36
C ALA A 166 17.29 8.16 -2.19
N MET A 167 18.51 8.42 -1.70
CA MET A 167 19.06 7.70 -0.54
C MET A 167 18.22 7.89 0.73
N ILE A 168 17.68 9.09 0.96
CA ILE A 168 16.79 9.37 2.10
C ILE A 168 15.48 8.59 1.94
N HIS A 169 14.92 8.56 0.74
CA HIS A 169 13.69 7.84 0.45
C HIS A 169 13.85 6.32 0.57
N TYR A 170 14.95 5.75 0.02
CA TYR A 170 15.27 4.33 0.19
C TYR A 170 15.51 3.97 1.65
N ARG A 171 16.15 4.87 2.42
CA ARG A 171 16.35 4.67 3.85
C ARG A 171 15.03 4.52 4.60
N SER A 172 14.08 5.41 4.36
CA SER A 172 12.75 5.34 5.00
C SER A 172 12.07 3.99 4.77
N LEU A 173 12.11 3.48 3.53
CA LEU A 173 11.55 2.17 3.22
C LEU A 173 12.36 1.04 3.85
N PHE A 174 13.69 1.12 3.76
CA PHE A 174 14.58 0.10 4.33
C PHE A 174 14.37 -0.05 5.84
N GLU A 175 14.36 1.05 6.59
CA GLU A 175 14.13 1.05 8.03
C GLU A 175 12.79 0.43 8.39
N GLU A 176 11.72 0.73 7.66
CA GLU A 176 10.40 0.12 7.86
C GLU A 176 10.40 -1.40 7.60
N LEU A 177 11.07 -1.84 6.51
CA LEU A 177 11.13 -3.26 6.15
C LEU A 177 12.01 -4.11 7.07
N VAL A 178 13.01 -3.49 7.70
CA VAL A 178 14.01 -4.19 8.53
C VAL A 178 13.61 -4.20 10.01
N GLN A 179 12.60 -3.40 10.43
CA GLN A 179 12.14 -3.41 11.81
C GLN A 179 11.79 -4.83 12.26
N VAL A 180 12.38 -5.24 13.38
CA VAL A 180 11.96 -6.45 14.10
C VAL A 180 10.77 -6.06 14.96
N PRO A 181 9.59 -6.64 14.79
CA PRO A 181 8.44 -6.32 15.62
C PRO A 181 8.80 -6.58 17.08
N THR A 182 8.80 -5.53 17.87
CA THR A 182 8.88 -5.70 19.33
C THR A 182 7.60 -6.36 19.81
N ALA A 183 7.71 -7.26 20.80
CA ALA A 183 6.58 -8.02 21.35
C ALA A 183 5.40 -7.14 21.85
N VAL A 184 5.57 -5.82 21.86
CA VAL A 184 4.57 -4.83 22.25
C VAL A 184 3.58 -4.55 21.10
N ASP A 185 4.03 -4.55 19.84
CA ASP A 185 3.16 -4.26 18.68
C ASP A 185 2.14 -5.37 18.40
N LYS A 186 2.42 -6.61 18.85
CA LYS A 186 1.46 -7.74 18.70
C LYS A 186 0.23 -7.66 19.59
N LYS A 187 0.21 -6.79 20.62
CA LYS A 187 -0.93 -6.66 21.56
C LYS A 187 -1.95 -5.58 21.19
N GLU A 188 -1.63 -4.71 20.23
CA GLU A 188 -2.54 -3.61 19.83
C GLU A 188 -3.44 -3.98 18.64
N VAL A 189 -3.23 -5.14 18.01
CA VAL A 189 -3.95 -5.61 16.80
C VAL A 189 -4.84 -6.83 17.08
N ALA A 190 -4.99 -7.24 18.34
CA ALA A 190 -5.84 -8.39 18.72
C ALA A 190 -7.16 -7.94 19.36
#